data_bc1bf3a859a556e5819280839726e195
#
_entry.id   bc1bf3a859a556e5819280839726e195
#
_cell.length_a   1.000
_cell.length_b   1.000
_cell.length_c   1.000
_cell.angle_alpha   90.00
_cell.angle_beta   90.00
_cell.angle_gamma   90.00
#
_symmetry.space_group_name_H-M   'P 1'
#
loop_
_entity.id
_entity.type
_entity.pdbx_description
1 polymer ?
#
loop_
_entity_poly.entity_id
_entity_poly.type
_entity_poly.pdbx_seq_one_letter_code
_entity_poly.pdbx_strand_id
1 'polypeptide(L)'
;MSGLSVLVVDDHRLFAAGVAAELVRADPRLRVVGQAHDVDTAISAIDALRPDVVLLDVHLPGGSGGGGAEVAAAVTARAEASAGSTRLLALSVSDAEEDVLAVIRAGARGYVTKSITAEDLAAALRRVAEGDAVFSPRLAGFVLDAFRSSVPATPTDLDLLSPREQEVMTLIARGYTYREAAASLFISDRTVESHVSSVLRKLQLSDRRELMRWARDRRVI
;
A
#
# COMPACT_ATOMS: atom_id res chain seq x y z
N MET A 1 29.71 -21.07 -4.90
CA MET A 1 28.36 -20.58 -4.57
C MET A 1 28.34 -19.08 -4.82
N SER A 2 27.52 -18.61 -5.74
CA SER A 2 27.41 -17.16 -6.00
C SER A 2 26.82 -16.48 -4.76
N GLY A 3 27.49 -15.41 -4.28
CA GLY A 3 26.98 -14.63 -3.15
C GLY A 3 25.67 -13.93 -3.52
N LEU A 4 24.81 -13.65 -2.52
CA LEU A 4 23.58 -12.90 -2.69
C LEU A 4 23.87 -11.46 -3.08
N SER A 5 23.41 -11.03 -4.26
CA SER A 5 23.63 -9.67 -4.78
C SER A 5 22.60 -8.70 -4.22
N VAL A 6 23.09 -7.59 -3.65
CA VAL A 6 22.25 -6.56 -3.00
C VAL A 6 22.51 -5.21 -3.64
N LEU A 7 21.45 -4.51 -4.05
CA LEU A 7 21.48 -3.10 -4.40
C LEU A 7 21.01 -2.29 -3.19
N VAL A 8 21.77 -1.27 -2.79
CA VAL A 8 21.37 -0.35 -1.70
C VAL A 8 20.83 0.93 -2.33
N VAL A 9 19.60 1.29 -1.97
CA VAL A 9 18.92 2.49 -2.46
C VAL A 9 18.55 3.38 -1.29
N ASP A 10 19.20 4.54 -1.19
CA ASP A 10 18.99 5.50 -0.10
C ASP A 10 19.51 6.88 -0.53
N ASP A 11 18.74 7.94 -0.32
CA ASP A 11 19.14 9.30 -0.71
C ASP A 11 20.29 9.85 0.13
N HIS A 12 20.49 9.30 1.32
CA HIS A 12 21.59 9.64 2.21
C HIS A 12 22.88 8.83 1.88
N ARG A 13 23.72 9.38 1.01
CA ARG A 13 24.92 8.69 0.48
C ARG A 13 25.83 8.12 1.55
N LEU A 14 26.06 8.84 2.65
CA LEU A 14 26.92 8.34 3.75
C LEU A 14 26.27 7.15 4.46
N PHE A 15 24.95 7.17 4.64
CA PHE A 15 24.24 6.05 5.22
C PHE A 15 24.29 4.82 4.29
N ALA A 16 24.03 5.00 3.00
CA ALA A 16 24.12 3.93 2.00
C ALA A 16 25.51 3.28 1.99
N ALA A 17 26.58 4.09 2.00
CA ALA A 17 27.95 3.60 2.03
C ALA A 17 28.27 2.86 3.34
N GLY A 18 27.80 3.37 4.48
CA GLY A 18 27.96 2.72 5.78
C GLY A 18 27.26 1.37 5.84
N VAL A 19 25.97 1.32 5.42
CA VAL A 19 25.20 0.07 5.36
C VAL A 19 25.88 -0.94 4.43
N ALA A 20 26.35 -0.52 3.26
CA ALA A 20 27.04 -1.41 2.32
C ALA A 20 28.29 -2.05 2.94
N ALA A 21 29.11 -1.27 3.64
CA ALA A 21 30.32 -1.77 4.32
C ALA A 21 29.98 -2.72 5.48
N GLU A 22 28.99 -2.37 6.31
CA GLU A 22 28.57 -3.17 7.45
C GLU A 22 27.93 -4.49 7.03
N LEU A 23 27.13 -4.51 5.96
CA LEU A 23 26.51 -5.73 5.44
C LEU A 23 27.56 -6.76 5.00
N VAL A 24 28.58 -6.32 4.25
CA VAL A 24 29.67 -7.21 3.79
C VAL A 24 30.51 -7.72 4.97
N ARG A 25 30.67 -6.90 6.02
CA ARG A 25 31.36 -7.30 7.25
C ARG A 25 30.56 -8.30 8.06
N ALA A 26 29.24 -8.08 8.18
CA ALA A 26 28.32 -8.95 8.95
C ALA A 26 28.11 -10.31 8.26
N ASP A 27 28.03 -10.34 6.93
CA ASP A 27 27.89 -11.59 6.17
C ASP A 27 28.69 -11.54 4.85
N PRO A 28 29.86 -12.17 4.76
CA PRO A 28 30.69 -12.22 3.55
C PRO A 28 30.01 -12.88 2.32
N ARG A 29 28.85 -13.53 2.51
CA ARG A 29 28.06 -14.07 1.40
C ARG A 29 27.20 -13.02 0.71
N LEU A 30 27.04 -11.83 1.31
CA LEU A 30 26.38 -10.70 0.68
C LEU A 30 27.38 -9.96 -0.21
N ARG A 31 26.93 -9.57 -1.37
CA ARG A 31 27.69 -8.77 -2.31
C ARG A 31 26.88 -7.54 -2.69
N VAL A 32 27.26 -6.37 -2.20
CA VAL A 32 26.67 -5.11 -2.63
C VAL A 32 27.15 -4.81 -4.05
N VAL A 33 26.22 -4.83 -5.00
CA VAL A 33 26.49 -4.69 -6.44
C VAL A 33 26.37 -3.26 -6.94
N GLY A 34 25.79 -2.37 -6.15
CA GLY A 34 25.65 -0.96 -6.49
C GLY A 34 24.93 -0.18 -5.41
N GLN A 35 24.85 1.14 -5.62
CA GLN A 35 24.08 2.08 -4.81
C GLN A 35 23.33 3.04 -5.73
N ALA A 36 22.12 3.46 -5.33
CA ALA A 36 21.33 4.48 -6.01
C ALA A 36 20.74 5.45 -4.97
N HIS A 37 20.39 6.66 -5.38
CA HIS A 37 20.08 7.73 -4.43
C HIS A 37 18.78 8.48 -4.74
N ASP A 38 18.07 8.06 -5.77
CA ASP A 38 16.75 8.57 -6.19
C ASP A 38 16.02 7.49 -6.97
N VAL A 39 14.73 7.74 -7.26
CA VAL A 39 13.85 6.79 -7.96
C VAL A 39 14.40 6.41 -9.34
N ASP A 40 14.82 7.37 -10.14
CA ASP A 40 15.23 7.15 -11.54
C ASP A 40 16.52 6.34 -11.63
N THR A 41 17.52 6.67 -10.81
CA THR A 41 18.77 5.93 -10.73
C THR A 41 18.59 4.54 -10.12
N ALA A 42 17.66 4.38 -9.17
CA ALA A 42 17.31 3.07 -8.60
C ALA A 42 16.73 2.14 -9.65
N ILE A 43 15.73 2.60 -10.41
CA ILE A 43 15.10 1.82 -11.48
C ILE A 43 16.14 1.43 -12.55
N SER A 44 16.98 2.38 -12.99
CA SER A 44 18.04 2.13 -13.97
C SER A 44 19.08 1.11 -13.47
N ALA A 45 19.49 1.21 -12.19
CA ALA A 45 20.43 0.29 -11.59
C ALA A 45 19.84 -1.13 -11.43
N ILE A 46 18.57 -1.25 -11.07
CA ILE A 46 17.87 -2.54 -10.98
C ILE A 46 17.84 -3.24 -12.33
N ASP A 47 17.52 -2.51 -13.40
CA ASP A 47 17.46 -3.04 -14.77
C ASP A 47 18.84 -3.52 -15.26
N ALA A 48 19.89 -2.75 -14.96
CA ALA A 48 21.26 -3.05 -15.39
C ALA A 48 21.92 -4.17 -14.58
N LEU A 49 21.76 -4.16 -13.26
CA LEU A 49 22.48 -5.04 -12.35
C LEU A 49 21.71 -6.32 -11.99
N ARG A 50 20.39 -6.31 -12.14
CA ARG A 50 19.48 -7.42 -11.78
C ARG A 50 19.82 -8.04 -10.43
N PRO A 51 19.82 -7.26 -9.33
CA PRO A 51 20.17 -7.77 -8.02
C PRO A 51 19.14 -8.80 -7.54
N ASP A 52 19.58 -9.72 -6.68
CA ASP A 52 18.68 -10.67 -6.02
C ASP A 52 17.74 -9.95 -5.05
N VAL A 53 18.29 -8.95 -4.31
CA VAL A 53 17.52 -8.13 -3.36
C VAL A 53 17.87 -6.66 -3.50
N VAL A 54 16.88 -5.80 -3.41
CA VAL A 54 17.04 -4.35 -3.24
C VAL A 54 16.71 -4.00 -1.80
N LEU A 55 17.66 -3.39 -1.10
CA LEU A 55 17.43 -2.70 0.16
C LEU A 55 17.01 -1.26 -0.18
N LEU A 56 15.74 -0.93 0.10
CA LEU A 56 15.06 0.23 -0.48
C LEU A 56 14.62 1.21 0.60
N ASP A 57 15.16 2.43 0.61
CA ASP A 57 14.57 3.50 1.41
C ASP A 57 13.16 3.84 0.91
N VAL A 58 12.27 4.06 1.86
CA VAL A 58 10.88 4.44 1.59
C VAL A 58 10.77 5.88 1.10
N HIS A 59 11.60 6.77 1.62
CA HIS A 59 11.58 8.20 1.31
C HIS A 59 12.70 8.56 0.32
N LEU A 60 12.41 8.41 -0.98
CA LEU A 60 13.34 8.76 -2.06
C LEU A 60 12.88 9.99 -2.84
N PRO A 61 13.79 10.87 -3.26
CA PRO A 61 13.49 11.94 -4.19
C PRO A 61 13.39 11.41 -5.63
N GLY A 62 12.84 12.26 -6.52
CA GLY A 62 12.74 11.95 -7.95
C GLY A 62 11.47 11.22 -8.35
N GLY A 63 11.43 10.72 -9.56
CA GLY A 63 10.28 10.03 -10.13
C GLY A 63 9.03 10.90 -10.19
N SER A 64 7.87 10.29 -10.02
CA SER A 64 6.54 10.96 -9.97
C SER A 64 6.11 11.39 -8.56
N GLY A 65 6.98 11.23 -7.55
CA GLY A 65 6.73 11.58 -6.15
C GLY A 65 6.26 10.41 -5.28
N GLY A 66 6.29 9.20 -5.80
CA GLY A 66 5.91 7.98 -5.06
C GLY A 66 7.04 7.38 -4.21
N GLY A 67 8.25 7.93 -4.26
CA GLY A 67 9.40 7.49 -3.47
C GLY A 67 9.71 6.00 -3.64
N GLY A 68 10.01 5.32 -2.54
CA GLY A 68 10.31 3.89 -2.54
C GLY A 68 9.14 3.02 -3.03
N ALA A 69 7.90 3.43 -2.82
CA ALA A 69 6.74 2.71 -3.33
C ALA A 69 6.69 2.72 -4.87
N GLU A 70 7.13 3.79 -5.52
CA GLU A 70 7.23 3.86 -6.99
C GLU A 70 8.28 2.87 -7.52
N VAL A 71 9.45 2.79 -6.88
CA VAL A 71 10.48 1.80 -7.22
C VAL A 71 9.92 0.38 -7.03
N ALA A 72 9.24 0.12 -5.93
CA ALA A 72 8.66 -1.19 -5.64
C ALA A 72 7.62 -1.60 -6.69
N ALA A 73 6.71 -0.70 -7.07
CA ALA A 73 5.72 -0.93 -8.12
C ALA A 73 6.38 -1.23 -9.48
N ALA A 74 7.43 -0.48 -9.85
CA ALA A 74 8.17 -0.69 -11.08
C ALA A 74 8.84 -2.08 -11.14
N VAL A 75 9.42 -2.55 -10.02
CA VAL A 75 10.02 -3.89 -9.91
C VAL A 75 8.98 -4.98 -10.02
N THR A 76 7.85 -4.82 -9.31
CA THR A 76 6.73 -5.78 -9.31
C THR A 76 6.13 -5.96 -10.71
N ALA A 77 5.86 -4.86 -11.41
CA ALA A 77 5.35 -4.90 -12.78
C ALA A 77 6.30 -5.64 -13.75
N ARG A 78 7.63 -5.50 -13.54
CA ARG A 78 8.64 -6.22 -14.35
C ARG A 78 8.72 -7.70 -14.00
N ALA A 79 8.56 -8.05 -12.72
CA ALA A 79 8.56 -9.46 -12.29
C ALA A 79 7.39 -10.24 -12.89
N GLU A 80 6.23 -9.61 -13.05
CA GLU A 80 5.06 -10.19 -13.72
C GLU A 80 5.29 -10.38 -15.23
N ALA A 81 6.08 -9.51 -15.86
CA ALA A 81 6.37 -9.56 -17.30
C ALA A 81 7.52 -10.51 -17.67
N SER A 82 8.41 -10.84 -16.75
CA SER A 82 9.58 -11.69 -17.00
C SER A 82 9.91 -12.49 -15.73
N ALA A 83 10.37 -13.72 -15.88
CA ALA A 83 10.72 -14.62 -14.77
C ALA A 83 11.92 -14.16 -13.91
N GLY A 84 12.12 -12.86 -13.73
CA GLY A 84 13.16 -12.25 -12.92
C GLY A 84 12.66 -12.00 -11.49
N SER A 85 13.44 -12.41 -10.50
CA SER A 85 13.02 -12.50 -9.12
C SER A 85 13.69 -11.51 -8.18
N THR A 86 13.97 -10.26 -8.63
CA THR A 86 14.44 -9.22 -7.72
C THR A 86 13.39 -8.99 -6.62
N ARG A 87 13.81 -9.10 -5.37
CA ARG A 87 12.93 -8.88 -4.21
C ARG A 87 13.30 -7.59 -3.50
N LEU A 88 12.36 -7.06 -2.73
CA LEU A 88 12.48 -5.76 -2.09
C LEU A 88 12.33 -5.90 -0.58
N LEU A 89 13.31 -5.36 0.15
CA LEU A 89 13.24 -5.12 1.60
C LEU A 89 13.24 -3.61 1.83
N ALA A 90 12.15 -3.07 2.33
CA ALA A 90 12.06 -1.65 2.67
C ALA A 90 12.84 -1.34 3.94
N LEU A 91 13.52 -0.19 3.96
CA LEU A 91 14.27 0.34 5.07
C LEU A 91 13.84 1.78 5.33
N SER A 92 13.46 2.15 6.55
CA SER A 92 12.99 3.50 6.85
C SER A 92 13.35 3.93 8.28
N VAL A 93 13.37 5.23 8.52
CA VAL A 93 13.46 5.79 9.88
C VAL A 93 12.11 5.74 10.62
N SER A 94 11.01 5.69 9.85
CA SER A 94 9.62 5.68 10.34
C SER A 94 9.05 4.28 10.34
N ASP A 95 8.15 3.99 11.27
CA ASP A 95 7.28 2.82 11.29
C ASP A 95 5.80 3.24 11.14
N ALA A 96 5.54 4.39 10.52
CA ALA A 96 4.20 4.87 10.25
C ALA A 96 3.43 3.89 9.35
N GLU A 97 2.19 3.61 9.72
CA GLU A 97 1.34 2.64 9.03
C GLU A 97 1.19 2.94 7.53
N GLU A 98 1.05 4.22 7.17
CA GLU A 98 0.89 4.66 5.78
C GLU A 98 2.11 4.29 4.92
N ASP A 99 3.33 4.54 5.43
CA ASP A 99 4.59 4.22 4.74
C ASP A 99 4.75 2.71 4.54
N VAL A 100 4.47 1.94 5.61
CA VAL A 100 4.53 0.47 5.58
C VAL A 100 3.56 -0.08 4.54
N LEU A 101 2.30 0.35 4.59
CA LEU A 101 1.26 -0.13 3.69
C LEU A 101 1.51 0.26 2.23
N ALA A 102 2.01 1.47 1.99
CA ALA A 102 2.30 1.95 0.63
C ALA A 102 3.34 1.04 -0.06
N VAL A 103 4.49 0.78 0.59
CA VAL A 103 5.57 0.01 -0.01
C VAL A 103 5.26 -1.50 -0.08
N ILE A 104 4.50 -2.04 0.88
CA ILE A 104 4.06 -3.45 0.85
C ILE A 104 3.03 -3.69 -0.26
N ARG A 105 2.05 -2.81 -0.41
CA ARG A 105 1.09 -2.89 -1.53
C ARG A 105 1.76 -2.76 -2.89
N ALA A 106 2.86 -2.02 -2.97
CA ALA A 106 3.69 -1.91 -4.17
C ALA A 106 4.57 -3.14 -4.44
N GLY A 107 4.63 -4.12 -3.51
CA GLY A 107 5.29 -5.42 -3.71
C GLY A 107 6.54 -5.68 -2.88
N ALA A 108 6.88 -4.82 -1.90
CA ALA A 108 7.95 -5.14 -0.97
C ALA A 108 7.61 -6.37 -0.12
N ARG A 109 8.60 -7.25 0.07
CA ARG A 109 8.46 -8.50 0.84
C ARG A 109 8.77 -8.32 2.32
N GLY A 110 9.28 -7.16 2.71
CA GLY A 110 9.56 -6.89 4.10
C GLY A 110 9.77 -5.42 4.37
N TYR A 111 9.75 -5.07 5.64
CA TYR A 111 9.98 -3.73 6.15
C TYR A 111 10.77 -3.78 7.44
N VAL A 112 11.85 -3.04 7.49
CA VAL A 112 12.70 -2.89 8.69
C VAL A 112 13.00 -1.42 8.93
N THR A 113 13.26 -1.06 10.18
CA THR A 113 13.64 0.31 10.54
C THR A 113 15.16 0.49 10.49
N LYS A 114 15.64 1.70 10.20
CA LYS A 114 17.07 2.04 10.17
C LYS A 114 17.81 1.86 11.52
N SER A 115 17.07 1.49 12.57
CA SER A 115 17.63 1.10 13.88
C SER A 115 18.02 -0.37 13.97
N ILE A 116 17.81 -1.17 12.92
CA ILE A 116 18.20 -2.60 12.86
C ILE A 116 19.72 -2.75 12.92
N THR A 117 20.21 -3.84 13.54
CA THR A 117 21.64 -4.15 13.52
C THR A 117 22.08 -4.67 12.14
N ALA A 118 23.37 -4.59 11.83
CA ALA A 118 23.90 -5.09 10.54
C ALA A 118 23.71 -6.61 10.38
N GLU A 119 23.83 -7.35 11.48
CA GLU A 119 23.65 -8.80 11.53
C GLU A 119 22.20 -9.20 11.24
N ASP A 120 21.24 -8.51 11.88
CA ASP A 120 19.81 -8.74 11.68
C ASP A 120 19.36 -8.31 10.28
N LEU A 121 19.93 -7.21 9.76
CA LEU A 121 19.67 -6.74 8.38
C LEU A 121 20.19 -7.76 7.36
N ALA A 122 21.38 -8.31 7.56
CA ALA A 122 21.93 -9.36 6.72
C ALA A 122 21.06 -10.63 6.74
N ALA A 123 20.56 -11.01 7.93
CA ALA A 123 19.62 -12.12 8.06
C ALA A 123 18.27 -11.84 7.36
N ALA A 124 17.76 -10.62 7.49
CA ALA A 124 16.54 -10.17 6.82
C ALA A 124 16.65 -10.23 5.29
N LEU A 125 17.77 -9.75 4.72
CA LEU A 125 18.04 -9.79 3.28
C LEU A 125 18.05 -11.22 2.74
N ARG A 126 18.67 -12.17 3.46
CA ARG A 126 18.67 -13.59 3.05
C ARG A 126 17.24 -14.17 3.05
N ARG A 127 16.50 -13.95 4.12
CA ARG A 127 15.11 -14.44 4.21
C ARG A 127 14.24 -13.88 3.10
N VAL A 128 14.37 -12.58 2.82
CA VAL A 128 13.65 -11.96 1.69
C VAL A 128 14.09 -12.58 0.37
N ALA A 129 15.38 -12.87 0.17
CA ALA A 129 15.90 -13.55 -1.02
C ALA A 129 15.34 -14.97 -1.20
N GLU A 130 15.04 -15.67 -0.11
CA GLU A 130 14.40 -16.99 -0.10
C GLU A 130 12.89 -16.91 -0.35
N GLY A 131 12.31 -15.71 -0.25
CA GLY A 131 10.89 -15.47 -0.50
C GLY A 131 10.06 -15.26 0.76
N ASP A 132 10.69 -15.30 1.93
CA ASP A 132 10.03 -15.02 3.19
C ASP A 132 9.59 -13.56 3.30
N ALA A 133 8.52 -13.35 4.07
CA ALA A 133 8.14 -12.01 4.52
C ALA A 133 8.92 -11.65 5.81
N VAL A 134 9.44 -10.43 5.88
CA VAL A 134 10.21 -9.95 7.04
C VAL A 134 9.59 -8.69 7.61
N PHE A 135 9.03 -8.80 8.81
CA PHE A 135 8.41 -7.69 9.56
C PHE A 135 8.73 -7.81 11.04
N SER A 136 8.79 -6.69 11.75
CA SER A 136 8.67 -6.74 13.21
C SER A 136 7.26 -7.22 13.60
N PRO A 137 7.06 -7.79 14.80
CA PRO A 137 5.72 -8.22 15.25
C PRO A 137 4.67 -7.12 15.17
N ARG A 138 5.05 -5.87 15.47
CA ARG A 138 4.17 -4.70 15.37
C ARG A 138 3.75 -4.42 13.93
N LEU A 139 4.69 -4.41 13.01
CA LEU A 139 4.43 -4.14 11.59
C LEU A 139 3.62 -5.27 10.93
N ALA A 140 3.84 -6.50 11.35
CA ALA A 140 3.02 -7.63 10.91
C ALA A 140 1.53 -7.44 11.27
N GLY A 141 1.24 -6.83 12.44
CA GLY A 141 -0.12 -6.43 12.83
C GLY A 141 -0.75 -5.49 11.81
N PHE A 142 -0.08 -4.39 11.45
CA PHE A 142 -0.58 -3.42 10.45
C PHE A 142 -0.85 -4.08 9.09
N VAL A 143 0.07 -4.91 8.65
CA VAL A 143 -0.09 -5.64 7.37
C VAL A 143 -1.30 -6.57 7.42
N LEU A 144 -1.48 -7.33 8.51
CA LEU A 144 -2.63 -8.21 8.68
C LEU A 144 -3.96 -7.45 8.76
N ASP A 145 -4.00 -6.34 9.48
CA ASP A 145 -5.20 -5.51 9.60
C ASP A 145 -5.55 -4.83 8.27
N ALA A 146 -4.55 -4.38 7.52
CA ALA A 146 -4.74 -3.84 6.18
C ALA A 146 -5.25 -4.89 5.18
N PHE A 147 -4.76 -6.13 5.27
CA PHE A 147 -5.28 -7.24 4.46
C PHE A 147 -6.68 -7.68 4.89
N ARG A 148 -7.01 -7.62 6.18
CA ARG A 148 -8.38 -7.83 6.66
C ARG A 148 -9.34 -6.76 6.14
N SER A 149 -8.88 -5.51 6.06
CA SER A 149 -9.63 -4.39 5.48
C SER A 149 -9.65 -4.41 3.95
N SER A 150 -8.70 -5.09 3.31
CA SER A 150 -8.59 -5.27 1.86
C SER A 150 -9.02 -6.66 1.35
N VAL A 151 -9.43 -7.58 2.23
CA VAL A 151 -10.37 -8.61 1.79
C VAL A 151 -11.53 -7.80 1.21
N PRO A 152 -11.85 -7.91 -0.10
CA PRO A 152 -13.02 -7.24 -0.61
C PRO A 152 -14.14 -7.71 0.30
N ALA A 153 -14.62 -6.81 1.15
CA ALA A 153 -15.95 -6.95 1.67
C ALA A 153 -16.75 -7.34 0.44
N THR A 154 -17.41 -8.48 0.44
CA THR A 154 -18.48 -8.77 -0.53
C THR A 154 -19.06 -7.41 -0.87
N PRO A 155 -19.04 -6.97 -2.18
CA PRO A 155 -19.34 -5.59 -2.53
C PRO A 155 -20.45 -5.15 -1.61
N THR A 156 -20.16 -4.23 -0.70
CA THR A 156 -21.21 -3.78 0.23
C THR A 156 -22.24 -3.21 -0.70
N ASP A 157 -23.49 -3.48 -0.45
CA ASP A 157 -24.59 -2.90 -1.24
C ASP A 157 -24.34 -1.39 -1.48
N LEU A 158 -23.51 -0.74 -0.66
CA LEU A 158 -23.05 0.64 -0.79
C LEU A 158 -22.12 0.89 -1.98
N ASP A 159 -21.32 -0.09 -2.38
CA ASP A 159 -20.40 0.03 -3.53
C ASP A 159 -21.17 0.05 -4.86
N LEU A 160 -22.45 -0.35 -4.85
CA LEU A 160 -23.36 -0.23 -5.98
C LEU A 160 -23.85 1.21 -6.18
N LEU A 161 -23.69 2.06 -5.17
CA LEU A 161 -24.19 3.43 -5.18
C LEU A 161 -23.07 4.40 -5.62
N SER A 162 -23.44 5.35 -6.48
CA SER A 162 -22.55 6.49 -6.75
C SER A 162 -22.37 7.36 -5.50
N PRO A 163 -21.29 8.18 -5.40
CA PRO A 163 -21.08 9.08 -4.27
C PRO A 163 -22.31 9.94 -3.97
N ARG A 164 -23.00 10.42 -5.01
CA ARG A 164 -24.19 11.25 -4.86
C ARG A 164 -25.40 10.48 -4.34
N GLU A 165 -25.56 9.23 -4.76
CA GLU A 165 -26.60 8.33 -4.24
C GLU A 165 -26.35 7.99 -2.76
N GLN A 166 -25.09 7.83 -2.34
CA GLN A 166 -24.72 7.59 -0.95
C GLN A 166 -25.03 8.80 -0.06
N GLU A 167 -24.73 10.02 -0.52
CA GLU A 167 -25.07 11.26 0.20
C GLU A 167 -26.59 11.38 0.41
N VAL A 168 -27.37 11.20 -0.66
CA VAL A 168 -28.84 11.24 -0.59
C VAL A 168 -29.36 10.14 0.33
N MET A 169 -28.91 8.91 0.16
CA MET A 169 -29.29 7.76 0.97
C MET A 169 -29.04 8.02 2.46
N THR A 170 -27.89 8.57 2.82
CA THR A 170 -27.51 8.86 4.21
C THR A 170 -28.47 9.88 4.85
N LEU A 171 -28.84 10.94 4.14
CA LEU A 171 -29.80 11.93 4.65
C LEU A 171 -31.19 11.32 4.83
N ILE A 172 -31.66 10.57 3.86
CA ILE A 172 -32.96 9.89 3.93
C ILE A 172 -33.00 8.86 5.05
N ALA A 173 -31.92 8.10 5.23
CA ALA A 173 -31.79 7.11 6.32
C ALA A 173 -31.84 7.78 7.70
N ARG A 174 -31.27 8.97 7.85
CA ARG A 174 -31.34 9.81 9.07
C ARG A 174 -32.72 10.43 9.32
N GLY A 175 -33.67 10.28 8.39
CA GLY A 175 -35.04 10.74 8.56
C GLY A 175 -35.36 12.07 7.85
N TYR A 176 -34.43 12.69 7.14
CA TYR A 176 -34.67 13.92 6.39
C TYR A 176 -35.75 13.74 5.32
N THR A 177 -36.60 14.70 5.17
CA THR A 177 -37.57 14.75 4.04
C THR A 177 -36.82 15.03 2.72
N TYR A 178 -37.43 14.77 1.59
CA TYR A 178 -36.83 15.07 0.28
C TYR A 178 -36.48 16.57 0.14
N ARG A 179 -37.31 17.45 0.67
CA ARG A 179 -37.11 18.88 0.66
C ARG A 179 -35.89 19.30 1.51
N GLU A 180 -35.73 18.72 2.70
CA GLU A 180 -34.58 19.00 3.58
C GLU A 180 -33.29 18.44 2.98
N ALA A 181 -33.33 17.24 2.41
CA ALA A 181 -32.19 16.67 1.72
C ALA A 181 -31.80 17.49 0.48
N ALA A 182 -32.78 17.95 -0.29
CA ALA A 182 -32.57 18.82 -1.44
C ALA A 182 -31.90 20.13 -1.04
N ALA A 183 -32.39 20.78 0.01
CA ALA A 183 -31.80 22.01 0.55
C ALA A 183 -30.35 21.77 1.05
N SER A 184 -30.10 20.67 1.77
CA SER A 184 -28.78 20.31 2.29
C SER A 184 -27.76 20.05 1.18
N LEU A 185 -28.20 19.47 0.06
CA LEU A 185 -27.33 19.06 -1.04
C LEU A 185 -27.30 20.04 -2.21
N PHE A 186 -28.03 21.18 -2.10
CA PHE A 186 -28.15 22.21 -3.13
C PHE A 186 -28.67 21.67 -4.48
N ILE A 187 -29.67 20.80 -4.44
CA ILE A 187 -30.33 20.22 -5.62
C ILE A 187 -31.86 20.34 -5.52
N SER A 188 -32.59 19.95 -6.57
CA SER A 188 -34.04 19.96 -6.53
C SER A 188 -34.63 18.75 -5.82
N ASP A 189 -35.84 18.87 -5.25
CA ASP A 189 -36.58 17.76 -4.64
C ASP A 189 -36.77 16.62 -5.62
N ARG A 190 -37.02 16.93 -6.90
CA ARG A 190 -37.15 15.93 -7.98
C ARG A 190 -35.84 15.18 -8.23
N THR A 191 -34.70 15.83 -8.07
CA THR A 191 -33.38 15.18 -8.19
C THR A 191 -33.16 14.22 -7.01
N VAL A 192 -33.55 14.61 -5.79
CA VAL A 192 -33.49 13.72 -4.62
C VAL A 192 -34.38 12.49 -4.83
N GLU A 193 -35.62 12.67 -5.31
CA GLU A 193 -36.55 11.59 -5.61
C GLU A 193 -35.97 10.60 -6.64
N SER A 194 -35.33 11.12 -7.69
CA SER A 194 -34.65 10.30 -8.70
C SER A 194 -33.50 9.48 -8.09
N HIS A 195 -32.66 10.10 -7.25
CA HIS A 195 -31.59 9.36 -6.56
C HIS A 195 -32.14 8.32 -5.61
N VAL A 196 -33.17 8.63 -4.81
CA VAL A 196 -33.81 7.65 -3.90
C VAL A 196 -34.36 6.47 -4.68
N SER A 197 -35.05 6.71 -5.80
CA SER A 197 -35.58 5.64 -6.66
C SER A 197 -34.45 4.76 -7.22
N SER A 198 -33.33 5.35 -7.61
CA SER A 198 -32.13 4.61 -8.06
C SER A 198 -31.51 3.79 -6.93
N VAL A 199 -31.39 4.35 -5.73
CA VAL A 199 -30.88 3.67 -4.53
C VAL A 199 -31.75 2.46 -4.18
N LEU A 200 -33.06 2.65 -4.08
CA LEU A 200 -34.01 1.56 -3.77
C LEU A 200 -33.86 0.40 -4.77
N ARG A 201 -33.80 0.72 -6.07
CA ARG A 201 -33.62 -0.29 -7.12
C ARG A 201 -32.27 -1.02 -6.98
N LYS A 202 -31.18 -0.31 -6.75
CA LYS A 202 -29.82 -0.89 -6.63
C LYS A 202 -29.66 -1.77 -5.39
N LEU A 203 -30.29 -1.37 -4.28
CA LEU A 203 -30.28 -2.12 -3.02
C LEU A 203 -31.43 -3.15 -2.93
N GLN A 204 -32.26 -3.26 -3.99
CA GLN A 204 -33.41 -4.17 -4.06
C GLN A 204 -34.41 -3.95 -2.89
N LEU A 205 -34.62 -2.69 -2.51
CA LEU A 205 -35.54 -2.29 -1.45
C LEU A 205 -36.82 -1.74 -2.08
N SER A 206 -37.94 -1.98 -1.39
CA SER A 206 -39.29 -1.66 -1.91
C SER A 206 -39.69 -0.22 -1.59
N ASP A 207 -39.27 0.32 -0.46
CA ASP A 207 -39.67 1.63 0.00
C ASP A 207 -38.63 2.31 0.93
N ARG A 208 -38.92 3.59 1.25
CA ARG A 208 -38.10 4.39 2.16
C ARG A 208 -38.00 3.81 3.57
N ARG A 209 -39.03 3.16 4.08
CA ARG A 209 -39.03 2.57 5.44
C ARG A 209 -38.08 1.39 5.48
N GLU A 210 -38.06 0.62 4.42
CA GLU A 210 -37.14 -0.49 4.26
C GLU A 210 -35.68 0.01 4.15
N LEU A 211 -35.44 1.12 3.43
CA LEU A 211 -34.14 1.77 3.36
C LEU A 211 -33.64 2.22 4.75
N MET A 212 -34.53 2.83 5.56
CA MET A 212 -34.17 3.26 6.91
C MET A 212 -33.81 2.08 7.84
N ARG A 213 -34.55 0.97 7.75
CA ARG A 213 -34.23 -0.26 8.50
C ARG A 213 -32.90 -0.84 8.03
N TRP A 214 -32.72 -1.00 6.73
CA TRP A 214 -31.53 -1.51 6.10
C TRP A 214 -30.27 -0.73 6.52
N ALA A 215 -30.32 0.61 6.52
CA ALA A 215 -29.20 1.47 6.91
C ALA A 215 -28.86 1.34 8.41
N ARG A 216 -29.87 1.15 9.27
CA ARG A 216 -29.67 0.94 10.72
C ARG A 216 -29.05 -0.42 10.99
N ASP A 217 -29.55 -1.49 10.37
CA ASP A 217 -29.07 -2.86 10.59
C ASP A 217 -27.61 -3.02 10.17
N ARG A 218 -27.17 -2.26 9.17
CA ARG A 218 -25.79 -2.23 8.68
C ARG A 218 -24.91 -1.14 9.30
N ARG A 219 -25.42 -0.39 10.28
CA ARG A 219 -24.70 0.69 10.98
C ARG A 219 -24.13 1.75 10.03
N VAL A 220 -24.86 2.07 8.98
CA VAL A 220 -24.50 3.13 8.03
C VAL A 220 -24.82 4.52 8.59
N ILE A 221 -25.68 4.58 9.61
CA ILE A 221 -26.08 5.80 10.33
C ILE A 221 -26.05 5.57 11.84
#